data_dcc0ad974dfc47344cd248fe4330eaa2
#
_entry.id   dcc0ad974dfc47344cd248fe4330eaa2
#
_cell.length_a   1.000
_cell.length_b   1.000
_cell.length_c   1.000
_cell.angle_alpha   90.00
_cell.angle_beta   90.00
_cell.angle_gamma   90.00
#
_symmetry.space_group_name_H-M   'P 1'
#
loop_
_entity.id
_entity.type
_entity.pdbx_description
1 polymer ?
#
loop_
_entity_poly.entity_id
_entity_poly.type
_entity_poly.pdbx_seq_one_letter_code
_entity_poly.pdbx_strand_id
1 'polypeptide(L)'
;MNKYAILLDNSYCTGCNSCAYRCIQEFRYHGQASKGLFRTFVQINDEGMYQKRCMHCQTPDCVANCPVKALTKSEYGPVLYDAKTCIGCKTCVRVCPFHVPQFDEETKKIVKCSMCAHKTAEGKRPSCVEICP
;
A
#
# COMPACT_ATOMS: atom_id res chain seq x y z
N MET A 1 2.25 18.19 -12.97
CA MET A 1 1.41 17.07 -12.48
C MET A 1 1.07 17.29 -11.01
N ASN A 2 -0.18 17.13 -10.64
CA ASN A 2 -0.59 17.27 -9.25
C ASN A 2 0.00 16.13 -8.40
N LYS A 3 0.45 16.48 -7.19
CA LYS A 3 0.91 15.47 -6.23
C LYS A 3 -0.28 14.99 -5.39
N TYR A 4 -0.32 13.71 -5.15
CA TYR A 4 -1.35 13.06 -4.36
C TYR A 4 -0.80 12.59 -3.02
N ALA A 5 -1.61 12.75 -1.99
CA ALA A 5 -1.37 12.20 -0.65
C ALA A 5 -2.71 11.77 -0.06
N ILE A 6 -2.68 10.84 0.88
CA ILE A 6 -3.86 10.44 1.63
C ILE A 6 -3.69 10.93 3.05
N LEU A 7 -4.62 11.76 3.50
CA LEU A 7 -4.70 12.18 4.88
C LEU A 7 -5.45 11.11 5.68
N LEU A 8 -4.83 10.63 6.76
CA LEU A 8 -5.44 9.69 7.69
C LEU A 8 -5.78 10.44 8.98
N ASP A 9 -7.07 10.56 9.27
CA ASP A 9 -7.53 11.11 10.54
C ASP A 9 -8.10 9.98 11.39
N ASN A 10 -7.28 9.49 12.31
CA ASN A 10 -7.65 8.37 13.15
C ASN A 10 -8.76 8.72 14.16
N SER A 11 -9.03 10.00 14.40
CA SER A 11 -10.10 10.41 15.31
C SER A 11 -11.48 10.10 14.76
N TYR A 12 -11.62 9.99 13.44
CA TYR A 12 -12.88 9.62 12.78
C TYR A 12 -12.99 8.12 12.46
N CYS A 13 -11.93 7.36 12.65
CA CYS A 13 -11.95 5.93 12.34
C CYS A 13 -12.83 5.16 13.32
N THR A 14 -13.81 4.40 12.79
CA THR A 14 -14.71 3.56 13.59
C THR A 14 -14.29 2.08 13.59
N GLY A 15 -13.21 1.71 12.89
CA GLY A 15 -12.73 0.34 12.80
C GLY A 15 -13.58 -0.56 11.90
N CYS A 16 -14.42 -0.01 11.04
CA CYS A 16 -15.36 -0.77 10.21
C CYS A 16 -14.70 -1.64 9.13
N ASN A 17 -13.39 -1.42 8.82
CA ASN A 17 -12.63 -2.14 7.81
C ASN A 17 -13.17 -2.08 6.37
N SER A 18 -14.11 -1.17 6.07
CA SER A 18 -14.60 -0.98 4.70
C SER A 18 -13.48 -0.68 3.71
N CYS A 19 -12.47 0.08 4.14
CA CYS A 19 -11.28 0.39 3.35
C CYS A 19 -10.49 -0.87 2.97
N ALA A 20 -10.32 -1.80 3.90
CA ALA A 20 -9.62 -3.06 3.66
C ALA A 20 -10.38 -3.94 2.66
N TYR A 21 -11.67 -4.09 2.86
CA TYR A 21 -12.52 -4.88 1.95
C TYR A 21 -12.57 -4.27 0.55
N ARG A 22 -12.72 -2.96 0.45
CA ARG A 22 -12.76 -2.29 -0.85
C ARG A 22 -11.44 -2.43 -1.60
N CYS A 23 -10.33 -2.36 -0.87
CA CYS A 23 -9.00 -2.58 -1.44
C CYS A 23 -8.85 -4.00 -2.00
N ILE A 24 -9.29 -5.01 -1.26
CA ILE A 24 -9.28 -6.41 -1.72
C ILE A 24 -10.09 -6.56 -3.00
N GLN A 25 -11.31 -6.01 -3.04
CA GLN A 25 -12.17 -6.07 -4.22
C GLN A 25 -11.53 -5.41 -5.43
N GLU A 26 -10.92 -4.23 -5.26
CA GLU A 26 -10.25 -3.50 -6.32
C GLU A 26 -9.14 -4.35 -6.96
N PHE A 27 -8.26 -4.92 -6.14
CA PHE A 27 -7.13 -5.70 -6.65
C PHE A 27 -7.53 -7.09 -7.14
N ARG A 28 -8.59 -7.67 -6.59
CA ARG A 28 -9.18 -8.91 -7.13
C ARG A 28 -9.72 -8.70 -8.54
N TYR A 29 -10.42 -7.60 -8.76
CA TYR A 29 -10.95 -7.24 -10.08
C TYR A 29 -9.83 -7.09 -11.11
N HIS A 30 -8.68 -6.58 -10.71
CA HIS A 30 -7.51 -6.43 -11.58
C HIS A 30 -6.57 -7.66 -11.58
N GLY A 31 -6.99 -8.79 -11.03
CA GLY A 31 -6.19 -10.02 -11.01
C GLY A 31 -4.95 -9.98 -10.12
N GLN A 32 -4.90 -9.07 -9.17
CA GLN A 32 -3.74 -8.85 -8.30
C GLN A 32 -4.00 -9.20 -6.82
N ALA A 33 -5.05 -9.97 -6.55
CA ALA A 33 -5.37 -10.37 -5.19
C ALA A 33 -4.43 -11.48 -4.71
N SER A 34 -3.95 -11.34 -3.49
CA SER A 34 -3.15 -12.36 -2.78
C SER A 34 -3.94 -12.87 -1.58
N LYS A 35 -3.97 -14.20 -1.40
CA LYS A 35 -4.71 -14.83 -0.32
C LYS A 35 -4.18 -14.39 1.05
N GLY A 36 -5.08 -13.91 1.91
CA GLY A 36 -4.75 -13.59 3.29
C GLY A 36 -3.83 -12.40 3.50
N LEU A 37 -3.46 -11.68 2.44
CA LEU A 37 -2.61 -10.49 2.53
C LEU A 37 -3.41 -9.24 2.22
N PHE A 38 -3.32 -8.27 3.13
CA PHE A 38 -4.05 -7.01 3.02
C PHE A 38 -3.08 -5.86 2.70
N ARG A 39 -3.42 -5.04 1.71
CA ARG A 39 -2.65 -3.83 1.38
C ARG A 39 -2.91 -2.70 2.37
N THR A 40 -4.08 -2.71 2.98
CA THR A 40 -4.47 -1.79 4.06
C THR A 40 -5.42 -2.52 5.01
N PHE A 41 -5.34 -2.20 6.30
CA PHE A 41 -6.26 -2.73 7.33
C PHE A 41 -6.27 -1.80 8.54
N VAL A 42 -7.31 -1.91 9.36
CA VAL A 42 -7.40 -1.17 10.62
C VAL A 42 -6.77 -2.02 11.72
N GLN A 43 -5.78 -1.46 12.39
CA GLN A 43 -5.17 -2.06 13.57
C GLN A 43 -5.76 -1.42 14.82
N ILE A 44 -6.10 -2.25 15.79
CA ILE A 44 -6.66 -1.83 17.07
C ILE A 44 -5.66 -2.18 18.16
N ASN A 45 -5.33 -1.22 19.00
CA ASN A 45 -4.49 -1.42 20.17
C ASN A 45 -4.97 -0.52 21.33
N ASP A 46 -4.25 -0.52 22.45
CA ASP A 46 -4.62 0.26 23.64
C ASP A 46 -4.62 1.78 23.41
N GLU A 47 -3.91 2.25 22.39
CA GLU A 47 -3.86 3.66 22.00
C GLU A 47 -4.99 4.08 21.06
N GLY A 48 -5.75 3.12 20.51
CA GLY A 48 -6.87 3.37 19.63
C GLY A 48 -6.85 2.58 18.33
N MET A 49 -7.59 3.08 17.36
CA MET A 49 -7.70 2.48 16.03
C MET A 49 -6.93 3.33 15.02
N TYR A 50 -6.14 2.68 14.18
CA TYR A 50 -5.44 3.35 13.10
C TYR A 50 -5.33 2.46 11.87
N GLN A 51 -5.35 3.10 10.71
CA GLN A 51 -5.21 2.40 9.44
C GLN A 51 -3.74 2.15 9.13
N LYS A 52 -3.37 0.88 8.93
CA LYS A 52 -2.01 0.49 8.57
C LYS A 52 -1.92 0.26 7.07
N ARG A 53 -1.03 0.98 6.42
CA ARG A 53 -0.72 0.84 5.01
C ARG A 53 0.60 1.52 4.67
N CYS A 54 1.04 1.38 3.42
CA CYS A 54 2.21 2.10 2.94
C CYS A 54 2.02 3.61 3.12
N MET A 55 3.01 4.26 3.73
CA MET A 55 3.00 5.70 3.97
C MET A 55 3.47 6.50 2.75
N HIS A 56 3.88 5.84 1.68
CA HIS A 56 4.40 6.48 0.45
C HIS A 56 5.42 7.57 0.78
N CYS A 57 6.42 7.21 1.58
CA CYS A 57 7.40 8.13 2.17
C CYS A 57 8.04 9.07 1.15
N GLN A 58 8.36 10.28 1.59
CA GLN A 58 9.07 11.26 0.77
C GLN A 58 10.47 10.76 0.40
N THR A 59 11.16 10.16 1.37
CA THR A 59 12.47 9.52 1.20
C THR A 59 12.36 8.04 1.59
N PRO A 60 11.86 7.18 0.67
CA PRO A 60 11.52 5.81 1.02
C PRO A 60 12.74 4.90 1.09
N ASP A 61 13.00 4.32 2.26
CA ASP A 61 14.09 3.36 2.47
C ASP A 61 13.95 2.12 1.59
N CYS A 62 12.72 1.69 1.34
CA CYS A 62 12.46 0.54 0.47
C CYS A 62 12.92 0.76 -0.97
N VAL A 63 12.77 1.97 -1.49
CA VAL A 63 13.25 2.36 -2.82
C VAL A 63 14.79 2.43 -2.82
N ALA A 64 15.36 3.08 -1.80
CA ALA A 64 16.81 3.25 -1.69
C ALA A 64 17.57 1.93 -1.58
N ASN A 65 16.98 0.92 -0.97
CA ASN A 65 17.62 -0.36 -0.67
C ASN A 65 17.22 -1.51 -1.62
N CYS A 66 16.33 -1.26 -2.58
CA CYS A 66 15.95 -2.31 -3.54
C CYS A 66 17.08 -2.57 -4.54
N PRO A 67 17.71 -3.78 -4.54
CA PRO A 67 18.87 -4.05 -5.38
C PRO A 67 18.54 -4.07 -6.87
N VAL A 68 17.30 -4.35 -7.23
CA VAL A 68 16.87 -4.46 -8.64
C VAL A 68 15.96 -3.30 -9.06
N LYS A 69 15.76 -2.33 -8.18
CA LYS A 69 14.91 -1.14 -8.43
C LYS A 69 13.48 -1.51 -8.83
N ALA A 70 12.93 -2.55 -8.22
CA ALA A 70 11.53 -2.93 -8.39
C ALA A 70 10.57 -1.94 -7.71
N LEU A 71 11.07 -1.14 -6.77
CA LEU A 71 10.34 -0.07 -6.09
C LEU A 71 10.86 1.28 -6.57
N THR A 72 9.94 2.17 -6.91
CA THR A 72 10.27 3.51 -7.41
C THR A 72 9.35 4.56 -6.80
N LYS A 73 9.89 5.74 -6.51
CA LYS A 73 9.10 6.89 -6.05
C LYS A 73 8.60 7.66 -7.27
N SER A 74 7.28 7.75 -7.43
CA SER A 74 6.70 8.51 -8.53
C SER A 74 6.72 10.02 -8.23
N GLU A 75 6.66 10.83 -9.27
CA GLU A 75 6.61 12.29 -9.14
C GLU A 75 5.27 12.76 -8.56
N TYR A 76 4.19 12.01 -8.76
CA TYR A 76 2.86 12.39 -8.30
C TYR A 76 2.47 11.84 -6.92
N GLY A 77 3.38 11.15 -6.22
CA GLY A 77 3.22 10.77 -4.82
C GLY A 77 3.47 9.31 -4.48
N PRO A 78 2.82 8.34 -5.14
CA PRO A 78 2.96 6.93 -4.76
C PRO A 78 4.36 6.36 -4.88
N VAL A 79 4.70 5.43 -3.99
CA VAL A 79 5.81 4.49 -4.18
C VAL A 79 5.24 3.30 -4.96
N LEU A 80 5.73 3.12 -6.16
CA LEU A 80 5.26 2.10 -7.10
C LEU A 80 6.09 0.83 -6.97
N TYR A 81 5.47 -0.31 -7.31
CA TYR A 81 6.10 -1.61 -7.25
C TYR A 81 5.88 -2.37 -8.56
N ASP A 82 6.98 -2.89 -9.12
CA ASP A 82 6.96 -3.73 -10.31
C ASP A 82 7.30 -5.18 -9.93
N ALA A 83 6.27 -6.03 -9.94
CA ALA A 83 6.41 -7.44 -9.61
C ALA A 83 7.29 -8.21 -10.62
N LYS A 84 7.36 -7.76 -11.87
CA LYS A 84 8.17 -8.42 -12.91
C LYS A 84 9.65 -8.28 -12.63
N THR A 85 10.08 -7.12 -12.16
CA THR A 85 11.48 -6.82 -11.84
C THR A 85 11.90 -7.43 -10.49
N CYS A 86 10.97 -7.61 -9.56
CA CYS A 86 11.22 -8.07 -8.20
C CYS A 86 11.80 -9.49 -8.16
N ILE A 87 12.85 -9.69 -7.35
CA ILE A 87 13.50 -10.99 -7.13
C ILE A 87 13.11 -11.67 -5.81
N GLY A 88 12.23 -11.04 -5.01
CA GLY A 88 11.77 -11.63 -3.75
C GLY A 88 12.80 -11.64 -2.62
N CYS A 89 13.76 -10.73 -2.62
CA CYS A 89 14.85 -10.71 -1.64
C CYS A 89 14.43 -10.25 -0.23
N LYS A 90 13.21 -9.75 -0.07
CA LYS A 90 12.62 -9.27 1.21
C LYS A 90 13.35 -8.07 1.84
N THR A 91 14.25 -7.41 1.15
CA THR A 91 14.96 -6.24 1.70
C THR A 91 13.99 -5.13 2.08
N CYS A 92 13.01 -4.82 1.22
CA CYS A 92 11.98 -3.82 1.50
C CYS A 92 11.14 -4.15 2.74
N VAL A 93 10.90 -5.43 3.01
CA VAL A 93 10.18 -5.87 4.22
C VAL A 93 10.99 -5.55 5.47
N ARG A 94 12.32 -5.76 5.42
CA ARG A 94 13.21 -5.53 6.55
C ARG A 94 13.46 -4.05 6.84
N VAL A 95 13.61 -3.22 5.79
CA VAL A 95 14.00 -1.82 5.95
C VAL A 95 12.83 -0.87 6.19
N CYS A 96 11.59 -1.31 5.94
CA CYS A 96 10.43 -0.45 6.16
C CYS A 96 10.23 -0.19 7.67
N PRO A 97 10.30 1.07 8.13
CA PRO A 97 10.12 1.37 9.55
C PRO A 97 8.70 1.13 10.06
N PHE A 98 7.74 1.02 9.14
CA PHE A 98 6.33 0.76 9.46
C PHE A 98 5.93 -0.71 9.29
N HIS A 99 6.85 -1.56 8.85
CA HIS A 99 6.61 -2.99 8.60
C HIS A 99 5.40 -3.26 7.69
N VAL A 100 5.27 -2.48 6.63
CA VAL A 100 4.08 -2.51 5.76
C VAL A 100 4.17 -3.53 4.61
N PRO A 101 5.29 -3.64 3.86
CA PRO A 101 5.36 -4.63 2.79
C PRO A 101 5.23 -6.04 3.36
N GLN A 102 4.37 -6.85 2.75
CA GLN A 102 4.16 -8.25 3.13
C GLN A 102 4.70 -9.14 2.02
N PHE A 103 5.35 -10.24 2.41
CA PHE A 103 5.87 -11.20 1.45
C PHE A 103 4.85 -12.31 1.21
N ASP A 104 4.55 -12.55 -0.07
CA ASP A 104 3.65 -13.63 -0.49
C ASP A 104 4.51 -14.86 -0.83
N GLU A 105 4.38 -15.91 -0.02
CA GLU A 105 5.14 -17.15 -0.18
C GLU A 105 4.76 -17.93 -1.45
N GLU A 106 3.53 -17.77 -1.95
CA GLU A 106 3.09 -18.45 -3.16
C GLU A 106 3.73 -17.84 -4.41
N THR A 107 3.68 -16.52 -4.53
CA THR A 107 4.19 -15.80 -5.70
C THR A 107 5.66 -15.39 -5.57
N LYS A 108 6.23 -15.49 -4.36
CA LYS A 108 7.59 -15.00 -4.02
C LYS A 108 7.77 -13.51 -4.31
N LYS A 109 6.69 -12.74 -4.18
CA LYS A 109 6.63 -11.29 -4.41
C LYS A 109 6.12 -10.58 -3.16
N ILE A 110 6.20 -9.26 -3.15
CA ILE A 110 5.63 -8.47 -2.05
C ILE A 110 4.23 -7.96 -2.39
N VAL A 111 3.46 -7.68 -1.35
CA VAL A 111 2.15 -7.04 -1.44
C VAL A 111 2.19 -5.77 -0.61
N LYS A 112 1.86 -4.64 -1.21
CA LYS A 112 1.74 -3.36 -0.52
C LYS A 112 0.78 -2.42 -1.24
N CYS A 113 0.32 -1.39 -0.55
CA CYS A 113 -0.51 -0.33 -1.13
C CYS A 113 0.26 0.40 -2.23
N SER A 114 -0.40 0.62 -3.37
CA SER A 114 0.11 1.41 -4.50
C SER A 114 -0.56 2.79 -4.59
N MET A 115 -1.37 3.17 -3.59
CA MET A 115 -2.26 4.34 -3.64
C MET A 115 -3.23 4.27 -4.84
N CYS A 116 -3.63 3.06 -5.22
CA CYS A 116 -4.41 2.80 -6.43
C CYS A 116 -3.84 3.51 -7.66
N ALA A 117 -2.56 3.25 -7.96
CA ALA A 117 -1.83 3.95 -9.01
C ALA A 117 -2.56 3.98 -10.36
N HIS A 118 -3.28 2.89 -10.69
CA HIS A 118 -4.10 2.79 -11.89
C HIS A 118 -5.27 3.80 -11.91
N LYS A 119 -5.70 4.30 -10.74
CA LYS A 119 -6.74 5.32 -10.59
C LYS A 119 -6.14 6.72 -10.41
N THR A 120 -5.16 6.84 -9.52
CA THR A 120 -4.56 8.14 -9.20
C THR A 120 -3.77 8.74 -10.36
N ALA A 121 -3.19 7.91 -11.22
CA ALA A 121 -2.56 8.37 -12.47
C ALA A 121 -3.55 9.08 -13.40
N GLU A 122 -4.84 8.74 -13.32
CA GLU A 122 -5.92 9.37 -14.08
C GLU A 122 -6.64 10.49 -13.31
N GLY A 123 -6.14 10.89 -12.15
CA GLY A 123 -6.76 11.91 -11.31
C GLY A 123 -7.94 11.43 -10.48
N LYS A 124 -8.18 10.13 -10.39
CA LYS A 124 -9.27 9.54 -9.61
C LYS A 124 -8.82 9.26 -8.17
N ARG A 125 -9.78 9.17 -7.26
CA ARG A 125 -9.50 8.85 -5.85
C ARG A 125 -9.15 7.36 -5.66
N PRO A 126 -8.29 7.03 -4.68
CA PRO A 126 -8.12 5.64 -4.25
C PRO A 126 -9.43 5.04 -3.73
N SER A 127 -9.63 3.74 -3.98
CA SER A 127 -10.89 3.06 -3.63
C SER A 127 -11.18 3.06 -2.13
N CYS A 128 -10.14 2.98 -1.29
CA CYS A 128 -10.33 3.07 0.17
C CYS A 128 -10.80 4.45 0.64
N VAL A 129 -10.40 5.51 -0.07
CA VAL A 129 -10.85 6.89 0.21
C VAL A 129 -12.30 7.06 -0.22
N GLU A 130 -12.69 6.49 -1.36
CA GLU A 130 -14.06 6.58 -1.86
C GLU A 130 -15.08 5.91 -0.95
N ILE A 131 -14.72 4.79 -0.31
CA ILE A 131 -15.65 3.99 0.51
C ILE A 131 -15.72 4.45 1.97
N CYS A 132 -14.73 5.17 2.46
CA CYS A 132 -14.70 5.59 3.86
C CYS A 132 -15.88 6.54 4.16
N PRO A 133 -16.75 6.22 5.14
CA PRO A 133 -17.93 7.03 5.44
C PRO A 133 -17.63 8.42 6.01
#